data_3a4811ebdc90db55c57b53022015646e
#
_entry.id   3a4811ebdc90db55c57b53022015646e
#
_cell.length_a   1.000
_cell.length_b   1.000
_cell.length_c   1.000
_cell.angle_alpha   90.00
_cell.angle_beta   90.00
_cell.angle_gamma   90.00
#
_symmetry.space_group_name_H-M   'P 1'
#
loop_
_entity.id
_entity.type
_entity.pdbx_description
1 polymer ?
#
loop_
_entity_poly.entity_id
_entity_poly.type
_entity_poly.pdbx_seq_one_letter_code
_entity_poly.pdbx_strand_id
1 'polypeptide(L)'
;VILGHFTGAYLFYFFHRYIFHGPLGRYPILKRWKAVHTRHHASPNDPGAFFFPWWANAMIWTMAIISALVIPAFGLGMVSFFCLYAYRHKTSHMGSNARYSIHHMNHHINHSDSNFSGPYPAIDMLFGTYRPAPIKIITRSDKS
;
A
#
# COMPACT_ATOMS: atom_id res chain seq x y z
N VAL A 1 -18.93 -6.92 5.93
CA VAL A 1 -17.96 -6.80 4.82
C VAL A 1 -17.40 -5.39 4.74
N ILE A 2 -18.22 -4.35 4.58
CA ILE A 2 -17.78 -2.94 4.42
C ILE A 2 -16.87 -2.50 5.56
N LEU A 3 -17.28 -2.71 6.82
CA LEU A 3 -16.46 -2.35 7.98
C LEU A 3 -15.07 -2.99 7.94
N GLY A 4 -14.99 -4.30 7.68
CA GLY A 4 -13.70 -5.00 7.59
C GLY A 4 -12.82 -4.47 6.46
N HIS A 5 -13.41 -4.17 5.30
CA HIS A 5 -12.70 -3.62 4.16
C HIS A 5 -12.03 -2.28 4.48
N PHE A 6 -12.79 -1.34 5.04
CA PHE A 6 -12.23 -0.04 5.40
C PHE A 6 -11.28 -0.12 6.61
N THR A 7 -11.53 -1.03 7.57
CA THR A 7 -10.55 -1.29 8.63
C THR A 7 -9.20 -1.71 8.04
N GLY A 8 -9.19 -2.62 7.06
CA GLY A 8 -7.97 -3.00 6.35
C GLY A 8 -7.28 -1.81 5.68
N ALA A 9 -8.06 -0.92 5.03
CA ALA A 9 -7.53 0.27 4.37
C ALA A 9 -6.89 1.26 5.37
N TYR A 10 -7.54 1.52 6.50
CA TYR A 10 -6.98 2.39 7.55
C TYR A 10 -5.77 1.77 8.23
N LEU A 11 -5.80 0.48 8.56
CA LEU A 11 -4.64 -0.22 9.12
C LEU A 11 -3.45 -0.15 8.16
N PHE A 12 -3.66 -0.39 6.87
CA PHE A 12 -2.62 -0.24 5.86
C PHE A 12 -2.04 1.17 5.85
N TYR A 13 -2.89 2.21 5.83
CA TYR A 13 -2.45 3.61 5.88
C TYR A 13 -1.56 3.88 7.11
N PHE A 14 -1.97 3.45 8.31
CA PHE A 14 -1.19 3.67 9.53
C PHE A 14 0.12 2.89 9.53
N PHE A 15 0.12 1.63 9.08
CA PHE A 15 1.34 0.86 8.90
C PHE A 15 2.30 1.53 7.92
N HIS A 16 1.81 1.95 6.77
CA HIS A 16 2.59 2.60 5.74
C HIS A 16 3.24 3.89 6.27
N ARG A 17 2.43 4.77 6.86
CA ARG A 17 2.89 6.05 7.37
C ARG A 17 3.83 5.93 8.55
N TYR A 18 3.48 5.17 9.57
CA TYR A 18 4.19 5.21 10.86
C TYR A 18 5.23 4.10 11.02
N ILE A 19 5.09 2.96 10.36
CA ILE A 19 6.05 1.86 10.43
C ILE A 19 6.99 1.90 9.23
N PHE A 20 6.48 1.93 8.02
CA PHE A 20 7.31 1.85 6.83
C PHE A 20 8.10 3.14 6.61
N HIS A 21 7.48 4.30 6.67
CA HIS A 21 8.14 5.60 6.51
C HIS A 21 8.46 6.30 7.84
N GLY A 22 7.74 5.96 8.90
CA GLY A 22 7.78 6.68 10.16
C GLY A 22 8.76 6.15 11.20
N PRO A 23 8.67 6.74 12.41
CA PRO A 23 9.60 6.44 13.51
C PRO A 23 9.39 5.05 14.11
N LEU A 24 8.18 4.49 14.04
CA LEU A 24 7.90 3.17 14.64
C LEU A 24 8.71 2.04 13.97
N GLY A 25 9.07 2.18 12.71
CA GLY A 25 9.92 1.22 12.01
C GLY A 25 11.37 1.14 12.54
N ARG A 26 11.76 1.97 13.52
CA ARG A 26 13.07 1.88 14.20
C ARG A 26 13.10 0.81 15.31
N TYR A 27 11.92 0.43 15.83
CA TYR A 27 11.83 -0.59 16.86
C TYR A 27 12.26 -1.96 16.34
N PRO A 28 12.99 -2.78 17.11
CA PRO A 28 13.54 -4.06 16.64
C PRO A 28 12.52 -4.99 15.98
N ILE A 29 11.32 -5.09 16.56
CA ILE A 29 10.24 -5.95 16.05
C ILE A 29 9.65 -5.48 14.71
N LEU A 30 9.72 -4.17 14.43
CA LEU A 30 9.14 -3.54 13.22
C LEU A 30 10.21 -3.23 12.15
N LYS A 31 11.49 -3.25 12.51
CA LYS A 31 12.60 -2.91 11.62
C LYS A 31 12.63 -3.75 10.35
N ARG A 32 12.25 -5.03 10.46
CA ARG A 32 12.20 -5.94 9.31
C ARG A 32 11.12 -5.53 8.29
N TRP A 33 9.97 -5.07 8.77
CA TRP A 33 8.89 -4.56 7.92
C TRP A 33 9.32 -3.29 7.17
N LYS A 34 9.94 -2.35 7.89
CA LYS A 34 10.50 -1.13 7.28
C LYS A 34 11.54 -1.47 6.21
N ALA A 35 12.44 -2.40 6.46
CA ALA A 35 13.49 -2.78 5.51
C ALA A 35 12.91 -3.35 4.20
N VAL A 36 11.86 -4.17 4.27
CA VAL A 36 11.14 -4.68 3.09
C VAL A 36 10.59 -3.53 2.25
N HIS A 37 9.93 -2.57 2.88
CA HIS A 37 9.35 -1.44 2.18
C HIS A 37 10.41 -0.47 1.62
N THR A 38 11.50 -0.25 2.35
CA THR A 38 12.64 0.54 1.84
C THR A 38 13.25 -0.09 0.59
N ARG A 39 13.39 -1.43 0.54
CA ARG A 39 13.84 -2.14 -0.65
C ARG A 39 12.87 -1.96 -1.82
N HIS A 40 11.57 -2.00 -1.56
CA HIS A 40 10.55 -1.76 -2.56
C HIS A 40 10.65 -0.35 -3.18
N HIS A 41 10.88 0.69 -2.37
CA HIS A 41 11.15 2.05 -2.86
C HIS A 41 12.44 2.17 -3.66
N ALA A 42 13.49 1.45 -3.25
CA ALA A 42 14.78 1.47 -3.96
C ALA A 42 14.72 0.78 -5.35
N SER A 43 13.75 -0.14 -5.55
CA SER A 43 13.60 -0.91 -6.79
C SER A 43 12.12 -1.06 -7.16
N PRO A 44 11.41 0.04 -7.47
CA PRO A 44 9.96 0.03 -7.67
C PRO A 44 9.53 -0.74 -8.92
N ASN A 45 10.44 -1.00 -9.84
CA ASN A 45 10.18 -1.75 -11.09
C ASN A 45 10.56 -3.24 -10.99
N ASP A 46 11.10 -3.69 -9.84
CA ASP A 46 11.43 -5.10 -9.62
C ASP A 46 10.15 -5.88 -9.24
N PRO A 47 9.68 -6.82 -10.11
CA PRO A 47 8.50 -7.63 -9.80
C PRO A 47 8.63 -8.42 -8.50
N GLY A 48 9.86 -8.81 -8.11
CA GLY A 48 10.14 -9.50 -6.86
C GLY A 48 9.98 -8.62 -5.62
N ALA A 49 9.89 -7.29 -5.78
CA ALA A 49 9.70 -6.33 -4.71
C ALA A 49 8.25 -5.78 -4.63
N PHE A 50 7.34 -6.15 -5.59
CA PHE A 50 5.95 -5.66 -5.59
C PHE A 50 5.12 -6.20 -4.43
N PHE A 51 5.45 -7.38 -3.94
CA PHE A 51 4.71 -8.03 -2.87
C PHE A 51 5.57 -8.18 -1.62
N PHE A 52 4.91 -8.23 -0.49
CA PHE A 52 5.57 -8.60 0.75
C PHE A 52 6.20 -10.01 0.64
N PRO A 53 7.31 -10.27 1.35
CA PRO A 53 7.91 -11.59 1.40
C PRO A 53 6.93 -12.60 2.00
N TRP A 54 7.15 -13.89 1.72
CA TRP A 54 6.23 -14.97 2.10
C TRP A 54 5.80 -14.93 3.58
N TRP A 55 6.73 -14.64 4.51
CA TRP A 55 6.44 -14.59 5.95
C TRP A 55 5.45 -13.47 6.32
N ALA A 56 5.57 -12.32 5.68
CA ALA A 56 4.68 -11.19 5.90
C ALA A 56 3.29 -11.46 5.30
N ASN A 57 3.24 -12.03 4.09
CA ASN A 57 2.00 -12.49 3.50
C ASN A 57 1.32 -13.56 4.36
N ALA A 58 2.07 -14.54 4.87
CA ALA A 58 1.53 -15.56 5.76
C ALA A 58 0.89 -14.95 7.02
N MET A 59 1.55 -13.97 7.66
CA MET A 59 0.98 -13.27 8.82
C MET A 59 -0.33 -12.52 8.46
N ILE A 60 -0.33 -11.75 7.37
CA ILE A 60 -1.49 -10.97 6.91
C ILE A 60 -2.68 -11.91 6.63
N TRP A 61 -2.45 -12.97 5.87
CA TRP A 61 -3.52 -13.91 5.50
C TRP A 61 -4.00 -14.72 6.69
N THR A 62 -3.12 -15.15 7.61
CA THR A 62 -3.52 -15.82 8.84
C THR A 62 -4.43 -14.93 9.68
N MET A 63 -4.09 -13.66 9.86
CA MET A 63 -4.95 -12.73 10.59
C MET A 63 -6.31 -12.51 9.90
N ALA A 64 -6.33 -12.41 8.58
CA ALA A 64 -7.56 -12.25 7.81
C ALA A 64 -8.46 -13.52 7.93
N ILE A 65 -7.87 -14.71 7.85
CA ILE A 65 -8.58 -15.98 8.01
C ILE A 65 -9.14 -16.12 9.44
N ILE A 66 -8.32 -15.88 10.47
CA ILE A 66 -8.79 -15.92 11.88
C ILE A 66 -9.96 -14.93 12.06
N SER A 67 -9.84 -13.71 11.53
CA SER A 67 -10.92 -12.73 11.58
C SER A 67 -12.20 -13.25 10.88
N ALA A 68 -12.06 -13.97 9.77
CA ALA A 68 -13.19 -14.53 9.04
C ALA A 68 -13.85 -15.72 9.78
N LEU A 69 -13.07 -16.48 10.56
CA LEU A 69 -13.61 -17.56 11.39
C LEU A 69 -14.37 -17.03 12.62
N VAL A 70 -13.92 -15.90 13.18
CA VAL A 70 -14.55 -15.31 14.38
C VAL A 70 -15.72 -14.39 14.01
N ILE A 71 -15.53 -13.52 13.01
CA ILE A 71 -16.53 -12.57 12.52
C ILE A 71 -16.53 -12.63 10.98
N PRO A 72 -17.28 -13.58 10.37
CA PRO A 72 -17.17 -13.88 8.94
C PRO A 72 -17.30 -12.66 8.03
N ALA A 73 -18.31 -11.82 8.23
CA ALA A 73 -18.53 -10.65 7.41
C ALA A 73 -17.38 -9.61 7.52
N PHE A 74 -16.77 -9.50 8.70
CA PHE A 74 -15.62 -8.60 8.91
C PHE A 74 -14.36 -9.14 8.23
N GLY A 75 -14.03 -10.42 8.47
CA GLY A 75 -12.86 -11.06 7.87
C GLY A 75 -12.91 -11.10 6.34
N LEU A 76 -14.08 -11.39 5.75
CA LEU A 76 -14.28 -11.27 4.30
C LEU A 76 -14.04 -9.85 3.79
N GLY A 77 -14.38 -8.83 4.58
CA GLY A 77 -14.05 -7.44 4.29
C GLY A 77 -12.53 -7.20 4.27
N MET A 78 -11.81 -7.71 5.27
CA MET A 78 -10.34 -7.62 5.30
C MET A 78 -9.69 -8.29 4.08
N VAL A 79 -10.12 -9.52 3.76
CA VAL A 79 -9.67 -10.25 2.56
C VAL A 79 -9.91 -9.42 1.30
N SER A 80 -11.11 -8.86 1.13
CA SER A 80 -11.44 -8.04 -0.05
C SER A 80 -10.54 -6.81 -0.19
N PHE A 81 -10.16 -6.17 0.93
CA PHE A 81 -9.20 -5.06 0.90
C PHE A 81 -7.81 -5.54 0.43
N PHE A 82 -7.28 -6.62 1.00
CA PHE A 82 -5.95 -7.10 0.63
C PHE A 82 -5.88 -7.58 -0.83
N CYS A 83 -6.92 -8.20 -1.35
CA CYS A 83 -7.01 -8.53 -2.78
C CYS A 83 -7.00 -7.28 -3.65
N LEU A 84 -7.80 -6.26 -3.31
CA LEU A 84 -7.82 -4.99 -4.02
C LEU A 84 -6.48 -4.26 -3.94
N TYR A 85 -5.87 -4.21 -2.77
CA TYR A 85 -4.55 -3.63 -2.57
C TYR A 85 -3.50 -4.32 -3.45
N ALA A 86 -3.41 -5.64 -3.40
CA ALA A 86 -2.44 -6.41 -4.19
C ALA A 86 -2.61 -6.17 -5.70
N TYR A 87 -3.86 -6.16 -6.19
CA TYR A 87 -4.17 -5.88 -7.59
C TYR A 87 -3.75 -4.46 -7.98
N ARG A 88 -4.21 -3.44 -7.24
CA ARG A 88 -3.92 -2.04 -7.56
C ARG A 88 -2.45 -1.68 -7.41
N HIS A 89 -1.79 -2.22 -6.40
CA HIS A 89 -0.35 -2.04 -6.19
C HIS A 89 0.47 -2.60 -7.36
N LYS A 90 0.22 -3.87 -7.75
CA LYS A 90 0.85 -4.48 -8.91
C LYS A 90 0.62 -3.69 -10.19
N THR A 91 -0.63 -3.35 -10.50
CA THR A 91 -0.95 -2.61 -11.74
C THR A 91 -0.37 -1.20 -11.76
N SER A 92 -0.17 -0.57 -10.60
CA SER A 92 0.53 0.71 -10.50
C SER A 92 1.97 0.61 -10.99
N HIS A 93 2.70 -0.39 -10.53
CA HIS A 93 4.09 -0.63 -10.98
C HIS A 93 4.19 -1.15 -12.42
N MET A 94 3.11 -1.70 -12.97
CA MET A 94 3.03 -2.12 -14.37
C MET A 94 2.61 -1.00 -15.35
N GLY A 95 2.55 0.24 -14.89
CA GLY A 95 2.30 1.42 -15.72
C GLY A 95 0.82 1.70 -16.02
N SER A 96 -0.09 1.33 -15.12
CA SER A 96 -1.50 1.74 -15.20
C SER A 96 -1.66 3.26 -15.08
N ASN A 97 -2.52 3.85 -15.89
CA ASN A 97 -2.87 5.29 -15.85
C ASN A 97 -4.09 5.58 -14.95
N ALA A 98 -4.56 4.62 -14.17
CA ALA A 98 -5.67 4.83 -13.24
C ALA A 98 -5.28 5.81 -12.12
N ARG A 99 -6.25 6.57 -11.59
CA ARG A 99 -6.00 7.57 -10.54
C ARG A 99 -5.27 7.01 -9.32
N TYR A 100 -5.61 5.80 -8.89
CA TYR A 100 -4.93 5.13 -7.77
C TYR A 100 -3.45 4.82 -8.09
N SER A 101 -3.17 4.51 -9.36
CA SER A 101 -1.81 4.22 -9.84
C SER A 101 -0.96 5.48 -9.85
N ILE A 102 -1.50 6.57 -10.42
CA ILE A 102 -0.84 7.89 -10.43
C ILE A 102 -0.54 8.33 -8.98
N HIS A 103 -1.50 8.16 -8.07
CA HIS A 103 -1.34 8.46 -6.66
C HIS A 103 -0.21 7.65 -6.00
N HIS A 104 -0.20 6.33 -6.22
CA HIS A 104 0.81 5.43 -5.68
C HIS A 104 2.20 5.70 -6.27
N MET A 105 2.30 5.88 -7.59
CA MET A 105 3.58 6.20 -8.23
C MET A 105 4.11 7.59 -7.85
N ASN A 106 3.22 8.55 -7.56
CA ASN A 106 3.61 9.84 -7.02
C ASN A 106 4.26 9.71 -5.64
N HIS A 107 3.79 8.78 -4.80
CA HIS A 107 4.43 8.43 -3.55
C HIS A 107 5.86 7.88 -3.76
N HIS A 108 6.05 6.98 -4.73
CA HIS A 108 7.37 6.41 -5.02
C HIS A 108 8.37 7.41 -5.61
N ILE A 109 7.92 8.30 -6.51
CA ILE A 109 8.81 9.10 -7.34
C ILE A 109 9.06 10.49 -6.77
N ASN A 110 8.01 11.14 -6.25
CA ASN A 110 8.09 12.56 -5.90
C ASN A 110 7.96 12.82 -4.41
N HIS A 111 7.15 12.05 -3.69
CA HIS A 111 6.70 12.36 -2.35
C HIS A 111 6.60 11.13 -1.45
N SER A 112 7.74 10.52 -1.10
CA SER A 112 7.76 9.36 -0.20
C SER A 112 7.32 9.68 1.25
N ASP A 113 7.11 10.96 1.56
CA ASP A 113 6.61 11.49 2.84
C ASP A 113 5.10 11.77 2.83
N SER A 114 4.39 11.37 1.78
CA SER A 114 2.96 11.61 1.57
C SER A 114 2.31 10.48 0.75
N ASN A 115 0.99 10.53 0.51
CA ASN A 115 0.25 9.57 -0.32
C ASN A 115 0.38 8.11 0.16
N PHE A 116 0.18 7.88 1.47
CA PHE A 116 0.40 6.58 2.12
C PHE A 116 -0.74 5.58 1.94
N SER A 117 -1.93 6.01 1.51
CA SER A 117 -3.14 5.18 1.55
C SER A 117 -3.23 4.07 0.49
N GLY A 118 -2.30 4.06 -0.47
CA GLY A 118 -2.30 3.08 -1.55
C GLY A 118 -3.56 3.20 -2.43
N PRO A 119 -4.55 2.27 -2.33
CA PRO A 119 -5.69 2.26 -3.24
C PRO A 119 -6.74 3.37 -3.03
N TYR A 120 -6.69 4.11 -1.90
CA TYR A 120 -7.74 5.06 -1.51
C TYR A 120 -7.21 6.47 -1.23
N PRO A 121 -6.96 7.33 -2.24
CA PRO A 121 -6.48 8.70 -2.03
C PRO A 121 -7.30 9.53 -1.05
N ALA A 122 -8.60 9.23 -0.90
CA ALA A 122 -9.48 9.90 0.06
C ALA A 122 -9.02 9.77 1.51
N ILE A 123 -8.33 8.68 1.87
CA ILE A 123 -7.75 8.51 3.21
C ILE A 123 -6.61 9.50 3.42
N ASP A 124 -5.74 9.70 2.43
CA ASP A 124 -4.69 10.72 2.50
C ASP A 124 -5.28 12.14 2.59
N MET A 125 -6.37 12.41 1.89
CA MET A 125 -7.08 13.70 2.00
C MET A 125 -7.60 13.91 3.42
N LEU A 126 -8.20 12.88 4.01
CA LEU A 126 -8.73 12.93 5.38
C LEU A 126 -7.64 13.22 6.42
N PHE A 127 -6.44 12.66 6.25
CA PHE A 127 -5.32 12.83 7.18
C PHE A 127 -4.32 13.91 6.77
N GLY A 128 -4.63 14.72 5.74
CA GLY A 128 -3.78 15.82 5.27
C GLY A 128 -2.45 15.40 4.66
N THR A 129 -2.36 14.15 4.20
CA THR A 129 -1.15 13.58 3.57
C THR A 129 -1.27 13.43 2.05
N TYR A 130 -2.34 13.94 1.46
CA TYR A 130 -2.52 13.93 0.01
C TYR A 130 -1.64 14.99 -0.67
N ARG A 131 -0.89 14.58 -1.68
CA ARG A 131 -0.15 15.45 -2.61
C ARG A 131 -0.53 15.10 -4.04
N PRO A 132 -0.98 16.08 -4.85
CA PRO A 132 -1.29 15.84 -6.25
C PRO A 132 -0.03 15.49 -7.04
N ALA A 133 -0.14 14.61 -8.02
CA ALA A 133 0.96 14.33 -8.93
C ALA A 133 1.17 15.52 -9.89
N PRO A 134 2.42 15.87 -10.23
CA PRO A 134 2.68 16.86 -11.28
C PRO A 134 2.14 16.35 -12.62
N ILE A 135 1.61 17.26 -13.42
CA ILE A 135 0.92 16.97 -14.70
C ILE A 135 1.80 16.18 -15.70
N LYS A 136 3.13 16.29 -15.59
CA LYS A 136 4.10 15.62 -16.50
C LYS A 136 4.23 14.09 -16.36
N ILE A 137 3.65 13.44 -15.35
CA ILE A 137 3.75 11.97 -15.20
C ILE A 137 2.84 11.22 -16.20
N ILE A 138 1.98 11.90 -16.92
CA ILE A 138 0.87 11.30 -17.68
C ILE A 138 1.26 10.91 -19.12
N THR A 139 2.38 11.37 -19.66
CA THR A 139 2.74 11.09 -21.05
C THR A 139 3.81 10.02 -21.18
N ARG A 140 3.37 8.84 -21.59
CA ARG A 140 4.19 7.69 -22.01
C ARG A 140 4.86 7.92 -23.38
N SER A 141 4.97 9.20 -23.85
CA SER A 141 5.44 9.53 -25.19
C SER A 141 6.97 9.69 -25.33
N ASP A 142 7.74 9.57 -24.27
CA ASP A 142 9.19 9.76 -24.32
C ASP A 142 9.99 8.43 -24.30
N LYS A 143 9.40 7.37 -24.87
CA LYS A 143 10.10 6.12 -25.19
C LYS A 143 10.07 5.93 -26.71
N SER A 144 10.79 6.76 -27.43
CA SER A 144 11.29 6.45 -28.76
C SER A 144 12.81 6.22 -28.69
#